data_e8b3b36737c0a2848b31cb314eaf3cb9
#
_entry.id   e8b3b36737c0a2848b31cb314eaf3cb9
#
_cell.length_a   1.000
_cell.length_b   1.000
_cell.length_c   1.000
_cell.angle_alpha   90.00
_cell.angle_beta   90.00
_cell.angle_gamma   90.00
#
_symmetry.space_group_name_H-M   'P 1'
#
loop_
_entity.id
_entity.type
_entity.pdbx_description
1 polymer ?
#
loop_
_entity_poly.entity_id
_entity_poly.type
_entity_poly.pdbx_seq_one_letter_code
_entity_poly.pdbx_strand_id
1 'polypeptide(L)'
;MAFAQDHAISDVCILCQDLERSTRFYVDKLGFRLKHSADGFADFTGAGLTLALWEIDHISRHTGIANVRGPGAHKACIAVKLPSREAVDESYRELAAKGVPFQAPPADYVWNAYCCYFTGPDDEVWELYAWREGGAPGRIG
;
A
#
# COMPACT_ATOMS: atom_id res chain seq x y z
N MET A 1 -16.40 -25.97 6.14
CA MET A 1 -16.02 -24.80 5.31
C MET A 1 -14.89 -24.04 5.98
N ALA A 2 -13.84 -23.79 5.25
CA ALA A 2 -12.74 -22.95 5.71
C ALA A 2 -12.91 -21.56 5.09
N PHE A 3 -13.09 -20.55 5.90
CA PHE A 3 -13.39 -19.19 5.43
C PHE A 3 -12.43 -18.71 4.34
N ALA A 4 -11.13 -18.83 4.56
CA ALA A 4 -10.13 -18.32 3.63
C ALA A 4 -10.01 -19.13 2.33
N GLN A 5 -10.56 -20.34 2.29
CA GLN A 5 -10.56 -21.17 1.08
C GLN A 5 -11.77 -20.91 0.20
N ASP A 6 -12.85 -20.42 0.80
CA ASP A 6 -14.13 -20.23 0.08
C ASP A 6 -14.39 -18.78 -0.29
N HIS A 7 -13.58 -17.85 0.23
CA HIS A 7 -13.78 -16.41 0.01
C HIS A 7 -12.46 -15.73 -0.31
N ALA A 8 -12.52 -14.68 -1.11
CA ALA A 8 -11.34 -13.92 -1.53
C ALA A 8 -11.37 -12.50 -0.94
N ILE A 9 -10.17 -11.96 -0.68
CA ILE A 9 -10.04 -10.53 -0.41
C ILE A 9 -10.20 -9.79 -1.74
N SER A 10 -11.20 -8.94 -1.85
CA SER A 10 -11.47 -8.18 -3.07
C SER A 10 -10.88 -6.76 -3.02
N ASP A 11 -10.88 -6.16 -1.84
CA ASP A 11 -10.52 -4.77 -1.65
C ASP A 11 -9.52 -4.63 -0.50
N VAL A 12 -8.61 -3.66 -0.63
CA VAL A 12 -7.81 -3.18 0.50
C VAL A 12 -8.26 -1.75 0.76
N CYS A 13 -8.74 -1.50 1.97
CA CYS A 13 -9.21 -0.18 2.38
C CYS A 13 -8.25 0.43 3.39
N ILE A 14 -7.72 1.60 3.06
CA ILE A 14 -6.85 2.38 3.94
C ILE A 14 -7.70 3.39 4.66
N LEU A 15 -7.62 3.40 5.98
CA LEU A 15 -8.32 4.38 6.81
C LEU A 15 -7.50 5.66 6.87
N CYS A 16 -8.07 6.74 6.36
CA CYS A 16 -7.35 8.00 6.20
C CYS A 16 -7.95 9.10 7.08
N GLN A 17 -7.16 10.15 7.30
CA GLN A 17 -7.62 11.34 8.01
C GLN A 17 -8.19 12.39 7.06
N ASP A 18 -7.60 12.52 5.88
CA ASP A 18 -7.95 13.53 4.89
C ASP A 18 -8.10 12.84 3.54
N LEU A 19 -9.33 12.58 3.15
CA LEU A 19 -9.64 11.85 1.92
C LEU A 19 -9.06 12.53 0.68
N GLU A 20 -9.17 13.85 0.60
CA GLU A 20 -8.69 14.59 -0.57
C GLU A 20 -7.17 14.51 -0.71
N ARG A 21 -6.45 14.70 0.40
CA ARG A 21 -4.99 14.59 0.41
C ARG A 21 -4.54 13.19 0.00
N SER A 22 -5.13 12.16 0.58
CA SER A 22 -4.76 10.77 0.27
C SER A 22 -5.14 10.39 -1.15
N THR A 23 -6.29 10.85 -1.64
CA THR A 23 -6.69 10.65 -3.03
C THR A 23 -5.66 11.24 -3.99
N ARG A 24 -5.21 12.47 -3.75
CA ARG A 24 -4.19 13.09 -4.59
C ARG A 24 -2.89 12.28 -4.62
N PHE A 25 -2.48 11.74 -3.48
CA PHE A 25 -1.29 10.90 -3.41
C PHE A 25 -1.43 9.66 -4.31
N TYR A 26 -2.53 8.94 -4.18
CA TYR A 26 -2.72 7.70 -4.94
C TYR A 26 -2.93 7.93 -6.42
N VAL A 27 -3.64 8.98 -6.80
CA VAL A 27 -3.87 9.30 -8.20
C VAL A 27 -2.64 9.96 -8.84
N ASP A 28 -2.13 11.03 -8.21
CA ASP A 28 -1.10 11.86 -8.86
C ASP A 28 0.29 11.25 -8.78
N LYS A 29 0.62 10.57 -7.68
CA LYS A 29 1.95 10.01 -7.47
C LYS A 29 2.03 8.54 -7.86
N LEU A 30 1.06 7.72 -7.44
CA LEU A 30 1.11 6.29 -7.71
C LEU A 30 0.38 5.88 -8.99
N GLY A 31 -0.42 6.77 -9.58
CA GLY A 31 -1.08 6.50 -10.85
C GLY A 31 -2.32 5.63 -10.78
N PHE A 32 -2.93 5.48 -9.61
CA PHE A 32 -4.22 4.81 -9.51
C PHE A 32 -5.29 5.64 -10.21
N ARG A 33 -6.33 4.98 -10.70
CA ARG A 33 -7.46 5.65 -11.35
C ARG A 33 -8.68 5.64 -10.44
N LEU A 34 -9.24 6.80 -10.18
CA LEU A 34 -10.46 6.93 -9.40
C LEU A 34 -11.60 6.19 -10.09
N LYS A 35 -12.29 5.35 -9.31
CA LYS A 35 -13.43 4.55 -9.79
C LYS A 35 -14.74 5.07 -9.23
N HIS A 36 -14.82 5.24 -7.91
CA HIS A 36 -15.98 5.81 -7.22
C HIS A 36 -15.54 6.81 -6.19
N SER A 37 -16.41 7.79 -5.92
CA SER A 37 -16.19 8.80 -4.89
C SER A 37 -17.53 9.09 -4.21
N ALA A 38 -17.49 9.14 -2.89
CA ALA A 38 -18.64 9.47 -2.06
C ALA A 38 -18.16 10.30 -0.87
N ASP A 39 -19.09 10.71 -0.02
CA ASP A 39 -18.73 11.41 1.21
C ASP A 39 -17.88 10.50 2.10
N GLY A 40 -16.67 10.94 2.41
CA GLY A 40 -15.74 10.20 3.27
C GLY A 40 -15.12 8.94 2.66
N PHE A 41 -15.35 8.65 1.38
CA PHE A 41 -14.92 7.41 0.73
C PHE A 41 -14.53 7.60 -0.72
N ALA A 42 -13.48 6.88 -1.15
CA ALA A 42 -13.13 6.78 -2.57
C ALA A 42 -12.49 5.40 -2.83
N ASP A 43 -12.70 4.87 -4.03
CA ASP A 43 -11.97 3.68 -4.45
C ASP A 43 -11.37 3.83 -5.84
N PHE A 44 -10.40 2.97 -6.14
CA PHE A 44 -9.51 3.12 -7.27
C PHE A 44 -9.23 1.79 -7.93
N THR A 45 -8.97 1.81 -9.23
CA THR A 45 -8.42 0.68 -9.97
C THR A 45 -6.92 0.87 -10.18
N GLY A 46 -6.19 -0.23 -10.23
CA GLY A 46 -4.75 -0.27 -10.43
C GLY A 46 -4.13 -1.34 -9.55
N ALA A 47 -2.90 -1.73 -9.84
CA ALA A 47 -2.12 -2.70 -9.05
C ALA A 47 -2.85 -4.03 -8.74
N GLY A 48 -3.81 -4.41 -9.58
CA GLY A 48 -4.40 -5.75 -9.58
C GLY A 48 -5.61 -5.98 -8.69
N LEU A 49 -5.95 -5.06 -7.80
CA LEU A 49 -7.15 -5.19 -6.98
C LEU A 49 -7.76 -3.80 -6.71
N THR A 50 -8.91 -3.76 -6.06
CA THR A 50 -9.52 -2.49 -5.69
C THR A 50 -8.84 -1.93 -4.44
N LEU A 51 -8.26 -0.74 -4.56
CA LEU A 51 -7.78 0.05 -3.44
C LEU A 51 -8.87 1.04 -3.04
N ALA A 52 -9.13 1.18 -1.76
CA ALA A 52 -10.11 2.14 -1.25
C ALA A 52 -9.51 3.03 -0.17
N LEU A 53 -10.06 4.21 -0.03
CA LEU A 53 -9.77 5.15 1.06
C LEU A 53 -11.08 5.46 1.77
N TRP A 54 -11.07 5.40 3.08
CA TRP A 54 -12.25 5.69 3.89
C TRP A 54 -11.83 6.54 5.09
N GLU A 55 -12.42 7.71 5.23
CA GLU A 55 -12.09 8.58 6.35
C GLU A 55 -12.47 7.92 7.68
N ILE A 56 -11.52 7.91 8.61
CA ILE A 56 -11.71 7.22 9.89
C ILE A 56 -12.85 7.82 10.71
N ASP A 57 -13.08 9.13 10.60
CA ASP A 57 -14.22 9.77 11.25
C ASP A 57 -15.54 9.29 10.66
N HIS A 58 -15.59 9.09 9.35
CA HIS A 58 -16.79 8.63 8.67
C HIS A 58 -17.13 7.18 9.04
N ILE A 59 -16.14 6.27 8.97
CA ILE A 59 -16.37 4.87 9.34
C ILE A 59 -16.73 4.74 10.82
N SER A 60 -16.09 5.52 11.68
CA SER A 60 -16.39 5.53 13.13
C SER A 60 -17.82 5.92 13.41
N ARG A 61 -18.31 6.97 12.78
CA ARG A 61 -19.70 7.44 12.96
C ARG A 61 -20.73 6.44 12.47
N HIS A 62 -20.43 5.71 11.39
CA HIS A 62 -21.41 4.85 10.74
C HIS A 62 -21.38 3.40 11.22
N THR A 63 -20.24 2.93 11.73
CA THR A 63 -20.08 1.52 12.12
C THR A 63 -19.89 1.32 13.62
N GLY A 64 -19.60 2.38 14.36
CA GLY A 64 -19.27 2.29 15.78
C GLY A 64 -17.82 1.85 16.05
N ILE A 65 -17.00 1.65 15.02
CA ILE A 65 -15.59 1.34 15.20
C ILE A 65 -14.88 2.55 15.82
N ALA A 66 -14.12 2.33 16.89
CA ALA A 66 -13.46 3.41 17.62
C ALA A 66 -12.46 4.16 16.74
N ASN A 67 -12.52 5.49 16.78
CA ASN A 67 -11.58 6.36 16.10
C ASN A 67 -10.35 6.56 17.01
N VAL A 68 -9.51 5.53 17.11
CA VAL A 68 -8.31 5.56 17.96
C VAL A 68 -7.07 5.41 17.10
N ARG A 69 -6.17 6.38 17.20
CA ARG A 69 -4.85 6.32 16.59
C ARG A 69 -3.79 6.45 17.68
N GLY A 70 -2.92 5.47 17.76
CA GLY A 70 -1.78 5.49 18.66
C GLY A 70 -0.52 6.03 17.99
N PRO A 71 0.50 6.39 18.77
CA PRO A 71 1.81 6.71 18.24
C PRO A 71 2.41 5.51 17.48
N GLY A 72 3.26 5.77 16.50
CA GLY A 72 3.88 4.73 15.70
C GLY A 72 2.87 3.96 14.87
N ALA A 73 2.09 4.66 14.08
CA ALA A 73 0.85 4.17 13.49
C ALA A 73 1.02 3.35 12.21
N HIS A 74 2.19 2.76 11.94
CA HIS A 74 2.35 1.82 10.84
C HIS A 74 1.62 0.52 11.19
N LYS A 75 0.39 0.36 10.71
CA LYS A 75 -0.47 -0.78 11.04
C LYS A 75 -0.60 -1.79 9.92
N ALA A 76 -0.11 -1.44 8.73
CA ALA A 76 -0.22 -2.30 7.57
C ALA A 76 0.96 -2.08 6.63
N CYS A 77 1.34 -3.15 5.93
CA CYS A 77 2.27 -3.09 4.82
C CYS A 77 1.61 -3.72 3.61
N ILE A 78 1.60 -2.99 2.51
CA ILE A 78 1.04 -3.44 1.25
C ILE A 78 2.22 -3.71 0.31
N ALA A 79 2.35 -4.95 -0.14
CA ALA A 79 3.47 -5.36 -0.97
C ALA A 79 3.06 -5.48 -2.43
N VAL A 80 3.90 -4.97 -3.31
CA VAL A 80 3.75 -5.08 -4.76
C VAL A 80 4.95 -5.85 -5.30
N LYS A 81 4.67 -7.03 -5.87
CA LYS A 81 5.70 -7.82 -6.52
C LYS A 81 5.97 -7.27 -7.92
N LEU A 82 7.23 -7.01 -8.22
CA LEU A 82 7.69 -6.56 -9.53
C LEU A 82 8.47 -7.68 -10.22
N PRO A 83 8.56 -7.64 -11.56
CA PRO A 83 9.14 -8.78 -12.31
C PRO A 83 10.65 -8.90 -12.19
N SER A 84 11.37 -7.84 -11.79
CA SER A 84 12.82 -7.83 -11.80
C SER A 84 13.40 -6.78 -10.85
N ARG A 85 14.70 -6.95 -10.56
CA ARG A 85 15.49 -5.94 -9.84
C ARG A 85 15.45 -4.59 -10.57
N GLU A 86 15.55 -4.60 -11.88
CA GLU A 86 15.52 -3.40 -12.72
C GLU A 86 14.17 -2.69 -12.59
N ALA A 87 13.07 -3.42 -12.52
CA ALA A 87 11.75 -2.84 -12.33
C ALA A 87 11.61 -2.17 -10.95
N VAL A 88 12.21 -2.75 -9.91
CA VAL A 88 12.26 -2.10 -8.58
C VAL A 88 13.04 -0.80 -8.65
N ASP A 89 14.21 -0.80 -9.29
CA ASP A 89 15.03 0.41 -9.43
C ASP A 89 14.31 1.51 -10.21
N GLU A 90 13.65 1.16 -11.30
CA GLU A 90 12.89 2.13 -12.11
C GLU A 90 11.73 2.73 -11.32
N SER A 91 10.97 1.90 -10.64
CA SER A 91 9.84 2.36 -9.82
C SER A 91 10.32 3.27 -8.69
N TYR A 92 11.42 2.89 -8.03
CA TYR A 92 12.03 3.72 -7.00
C TYR A 92 12.40 5.11 -7.55
N ARG A 93 13.11 5.16 -8.67
CA ARG A 93 13.53 6.44 -9.27
C ARG A 93 12.33 7.30 -9.66
N GLU A 94 11.34 6.71 -10.28
CA GLU A 94 10.11 7.41 -10.69
C GLU A 94 9.37 8.00 -9.51
N LEU A 95 9.11 7.19 -8.49
CA LEU A 95 8.35 7.63 -7.33
C LEU A 95 9.13 8.60 -6.45
N ALA A 96 10.43 8.38 -6.27
CA ALA A 96 11.29 9.31 -5.53
C ALA A 96 11.33 10.68 -6.20
N ALA A 97 11.37 10.72 -7.54
CA ALA A 97 11.33 11.97 -8.30
C ALA A 97 10.00 12.72 -8.12
N LYS A 98 8.92 12.01 -7.80
CA LYS A 98 7.62 12.60 -7.49
C LYS A 98 7.48 13.00 -6.02
N GLY A 99 8.53 12.83 -5.22
CA GLY A 99 8.54 13.19 -3.81
C GLY A 99 7.94 12.14 -2.87
N VAL A 100 7.81 10.89 -3.32
CA VAL A 100 7.41 9.79 -2.44
C VAL A 100 8.52 9.52 -1.43
N PRO A 101 8.22 9.47 -0.11
CA PRO A 101 9.24 9.33 0.92
C PRO A 101 9.66 7.87 1.11
N PHE A 102 10.81 7.50 0.56
CA PHE A 102 11.40 6.18 0.77
C PHE A 102 12.27 6.15 2.03
N GLN A 103 12.23 5.03 2.73
CA GLN A 103 13.05 4.80 3.91
C GLN A 103 14.55 4.71 3.56
N ALA A 104 14.86 4.09 2.41
CA ALA A 104 16.21 3.92 1.89
C ALA A 104 16.14 3.52 0.41
N PRO A 105 17.24 3.63 -0.35
CA PRO A 105 17.29 3.06 -1.71
C PRO A 105 17.06 1.55 -1.68
N PRO A 106 16.67 0.94 -2.82
CA PRO A 106 16.50 -0.52 -2.89
C PRO A 106 17.75 -1.27 -2.47
N ALA A 107 17.56 -2.37 -1.76
CA ALA A 107 18.64 -3.20 -1.25
C ALA A 107 18.24 -4.67 -1.20
N ASP A 108 19.24 -5.54 -1.09
CA ASP A 108 19.02 -6.96 -0.88
C ASP A 108 18.71 -7.24 0.59
N TYR A 109 17.69 -8.05 0.82
CA TYR A 109 17.28 -8.44 2.17
C TYR A 109 17.43 -9.94 2.40
N VAL A 110 17.52 -10.33 3.65
CA VAL A 110 17.81 -11.73 4.06
C VAL A 110 16.73 -12.72 3.62
N TRP A 111 15.54 -12.25 3.33
CA TRP A 111 14.43 -13.09 2.85
C TRP A 111 14.44 -13.31 1.33
N ASN A 112 15.58 -13.16 0.71
CA ASN A 112 15.80 -13.42 -0.72
C ASN A 112 15.04 -12.47 -1.65
N ALA A 113 14.89 -11.24 -1.24
CA ALA A 113 14.22 -10.23 -2.05
C ALA A 113 15.04 -8.95 -2.16
N TYR A 114 14.91 -8.28 -3.30
CA TYR A 114 15.42 -6.94 -3.54
C TYR A 114 14.25 -5.97 -3.37
N CYS A 115 14.31 -5.12 -2.36
CA CYS A 115 13.16 -4.35 -1.91
C CYS A 115 13.47 -2.88 -1.64
N CYS A 116 12.44 -2.07 -1.71
CA CYS A 116 12.43 -0.74 -1.10
C CYS A 116 11.05 -0.47 -0.48
N TYR A 117 11.03 0.47 0.46
CA TYR A 117 9.84 0.76 1.27
C TYR A 117 9.55 2.25 1.27
N PHE A 118 8.27 2.60 1.15
CA PHE A 118 7.83 3.98 1.30
C PHE A 118 6.56 4.03 2.15
N THR A 119 6.22 5.23 2.62
CA THR A 119 4.99 5.45 3.38
C THR A 119 4.05 6.35 2.60
N GLY A 120 2.75 6.06 2.70
CA GLY A 120 1.71 6.94 2.23
C GLY A 120 1.33 7.99 3.28
N PRO A 121 0.36 8.88 2.96
CA PRO A 121 -0.02 10.00 3.83
C PRO A 121 -0.60 9.59 5.18
N ASP A 122 -1.07 8.36 5.31
CA ASP A 122 -1.69 7.83 6.52
C ASP A 122 -0.80 6.83 7.25
N ASP A 123 0.52 6.93 7.04
CA ASP A 123 1.55 6.07 7.63
C ASP A 123 1.47 4.60 7.20
N GLU A 124 0.66 4.27 6.23
CA GLU A 124 0.67 2.94 5.65
C GLU A 124 1.98 2.69 4.92
N VAL A 125 2.55 1.51 5.14
CA VAL A 125 3.82 1.12 4.54
C VAL A 125 3.55 0.39 3.23
N TRP A 126 4.32 0.73 2.20
CA TRP A 126 4.32 0.05 0.92
C TRP A 126 5.69 -0.58 0.68
N GLU A 127 5.67 -1.79 0.17
CA GLU A 127 6.88 -2.52 -0.22
C GLU A 127 6.86 -2.77 -1.73
N LEU A 128 7.93 -2.41 -2.41
CA LEU A 128 8.18 -2.84 -3.78
C LEU A 128 9.27 -3.91 -3.73
N TYR A 129 9.01 -5.07 -4.30
CA TYR A 129 9.98 -6.15 -4.20
C TYR A 129 10.07 -7.01 -5.46
N ALA A 130 11.22 -7.60 -5.67
CA ALA A 130 11.44 -8.65 -6.64
C ALA A 130 12.22 -9.78 -5.96
N TRP A 131 11.83 -11.02 -6.24
CA TRP A 131 12.57 -12.15 -5.73
C TRP A 131 13.96 -12.20 -6.36
N ARG A 132 14.93 -12.63 -5.58
CA ARG A 132 16.28 -12.86 -6.03
C ARG A 132 16.41 -14.29 -6.58
N GLU A 133 17.32 -15.07 -6.04
CA GLU A 133 17.59 -16.43 -6.50
C GLU A 133 16.42 -17.37 -6.19
N GLY A 134 16.03 -18.17 -7.21
CA GLY A 134 14.97 -19.16 -7.05
C GLY A 134 13.55 -18.62 -7.00
N GLY A 135 13.36 -17.30 -7.06
CA GLY A 135 12.04 -16.67 -7.16
C GLY A 135 11.09 -16.92 -5.98
N ALA A 136 11.63 -17.14 -4.77
CA ALA A 136 10.83 -17.46 -3.57
C ALA A 136 11.49 -16.91 -2.32
N PRO A 137 10.75 -16.78 -1.18
CA PRO A 137 11.33 -16.32 0.08
C PRO A 137 12.49 -17.21 0.51
N GLY A 138 13.58 -16.58 0.95
CA GLY A 138 14.68 -17.28 1.59
C GLY A 138 14.31 -17.68 3.02
N ARG A 139 15.20 -18.44 3.64
CA ARG A 139 15.05 -18.76 5.06
C ARG A 139 15.35 -17.50 5.88
N ILE A 140 14.40 -17.14 6.71
CA ILE A 140 14.61 -16.12 7.73
C ILE A 140 15.10 -16.90 8.96
N GLY A 141 16.37 -16.81 9.20
CA GLY A 141 17.01 -17.48 10.33
C GLY A 141 16.77 -16.75 11.64
#